data_05d4297f5769f580de3579b3962a2aaf
#
_entry.id   05d4297f5769f580de3579b3962a2aaf
#
_cell.length_a   1.000
_cell.length_b   1.000
_cell.length_c   1.000
_cell.angle_alpha   90.00
_cell.angle_beta   90.00
_cell.angle_gamma   90.00
#
_symmetry.space_group_name_H-M   'P 1'
#
loop_
_entity.id
_entity.type
_entity.pdbx_description
1 polymer ?
#
loop_
_entity_poly.entity_id
_entity_poly.type
_entity_poly.pdbx_seq_one_letter_code
_entity_poly.pdbx_strand_id
1 'polypeptide(L)'
;MKCSIKAKVVQPLMEVARRYSMKPEFVTLAAAYVVLLATRRAEAFPLPGLKDVLDRETALPAYVKAFLESSLSEHWAEFQQVAGPVDEDSLVDFFSNEVTLMLMECRHDVSTHPVIDQLCVGLLEISKGNSVVDLNCGIGKFVSKAWFSLWDASGSDEGLSVSAYSRNAEFAAITFIVCDVTEVRAKIHAQSMFISHEERYDRVLLIPPFGIETRAINIPMTQAVLSESFKGFPELRLSSADWVFAARAASLMAPGGRAVVAVPMQALNGTQSQAYREFLVRNQLIEAVVSIPKGFLNGAQVGFALVVMREGAREIKFVNGEDYVRMTDGGPLLDVAMLLKDYRDLNDYEAVTTQAIDKVFARDCNLTPDFYLGEELVYNNSHPFGKIVKEIRRGAKLPMSAWKAVEGDSDSTVKKVAFKHLADGLVNNEELPGLTEVPPGAEDAVLESGDLLISRMGFPFKVAVVDLREEKLVADENVWIVRMGGNRTLAYYLRAYLESKRGTRWLSRLSAGATLRTISAKNIEKIPVPDADEKTRAAIAGELERTTILVRENRKRLEESLALMKNVFDDLNKNGGL
;
A
#
# COMPACT_ATOMS: atom_id res chain seq x y z
N MET A 1 -5.68 11.07 36.55
CA MET A 1 -6.42 11.31 35.32
C MET A 1 -5.84 12.58 34.71
N LYS A 2 -4.83 12.47 33.84
CA LYS A 2 -4.38 13.61 33.01
C LYS A 2 -5.49 13.82 31.96
N CYS A 3 -6.25 14.91 32.08
CA CYS A 3 -7.13 15.34 31.02
C CYS A 3 -6.25 15.49 29.76
N SER A 4 -6.55 14.78 28.68
CA SER A 4 -5.75 14.84 27.46
C SER A 4 -5.56 16.30 27.05
N ILE A 5 -4.36 16.67 26.68
CA ILE A 5 -3.98 18.01 26.19
C ILE A 5 -4.93 18.41 25.05
N LYS A 6 -5.31 17.46 24.21
CA LYS A 6 -6.34 17.56 23.16
C LYS A 6 -7.64 18.21 23.67
N ALA A 7 -8.10 17.85 24.89
CA ALA A 7 -9.36 18.38 25.40
C ALA A 7 -9.27 19.85 25.88
N LYS A 8 -8.11 20.31 26.34
CA LYS A 8 -7.97 21.65 26.93
C LYS A 8 -7.57 22.75 25.92
N VAL A 9 -6.72 22.42 24.97
CA VAL A 9 -6.12 23.40 24.05
C VAL A 9 -6.68 23.26 22.65
N VAL A 10 -6.70 22.06 22.12
CA VAL A 10 -6.99 21.79 20.71
C VAL A 10 -8.47 21.71 20.45
N GLN A 11 -9.24 21.14 21.36
CA GLN A 11 -10.68 20.96 21.20
C GLN A 11 -11.40 22.30 20.97
N PRO A 12 -11.18 23.38 21.77
CA PRO A 12 -11.80 24.66 21.53
C PRO A 12 -11.41 25.27 20.17
N LEU A 13 -10.14 25.19 19.79
CA LEU A 13 -9.67 25.69 18.50
C LEU A 13 -10.27 24.88 17.34
N MET A 14 -10.35 23.56 17.47
CA MET A 14 -10.96 22.67 16.50
C MET A 14 -12.46 22.92 16.32
N GLU A 15 -13.18 23.22 17.40
CA GLU A 15 -14.60 23.56 17.33
C GLU A 15 -14.86 24.86 16.56
N VAL A 16 -14.01 25.87 16.73
CA VAL A 16 -14.06 27.08 15.91
C VAL A 16 -13.73 26.75 14.46
N ALA A 17 -12.63 26.05 14.19
CA ALA A 17 -12.21 25.69 12.85
C ALA A 17 -13.26 24.91 12.06
N ARG A 18 -13.97 23.96 12.69
CA ARG A 18 -15.05 23.17 12.07
C ARG A 18 -16.25 23.97 11.62
N ARG A 19 -16.48 25.15 12.19
CA ARG A 19 -17.59 26.02 11.78
C ARG A 19 -17.35 26.69 10.44
N TYR A 20 -16.08 26.95 10.10
CA TYR A 20 -15.70 27.85 9.02
C TYR A 20 -14.83 27.25 7.94
N SER A 21 -14.25 26.07 8.17
CA SER A 21 -13.29 25.48 7.23
C SER A 21 -13.65 24.06 6.80
N MET A 22 -13.41 23.79 5.52
CA MET A 22 -13.41 22.42 4.97
C MET A 22 -12.15 21.62 5.38
N LYS A 23 -11.13 22.28 5.93
CA LYS A 23 -9.89 21.69 6.44
C LYS A 23 -9.65 22.13 7.90
N PRO A 24 -10.52 21.77 8.83
CA PRO A 24 -10.46 22.25 10.21
C PRO A 24 -9.15 21.91 10.92
N GLU A 25 -8.51 20.79 10.55
CA GLU A 25 -7.24 20.34 11.11
C GLU A 25 -6.12 21.32 10.80
N PHE A 26 -6.04 21.81 9.55
CA PHE A 26 -5.03 22.79 9.11
C PHE A 26 -5.21 24.13 9.80
N VAL A 27 -6.45 24.58 9.90
CA VAL A 27 -6.80 25.83 10.59
C VAL A 27 -6.53 25.72 12.10
N THR A 28 -6.82 24.56 12.70
CA THR A 28 -6.51 24.30 14.12
C THR A 28 -5.00 24.34 14.38
N LEU A 29 -4.21 23.71 13.50
CA LEU A 29 -2.75 23.74 13.59
C LEU A 29 -2.22 25.17 13.47
N ALA A 30 -2.74 25.95 12.50
CA ALA A 30 -2.38 27.36 12.33
C ALA A 30 -2.69 28.18 13.60
N ALA A 31 -3.89 28.01 14.18
CA ALA A 31 -4.29 28.71 15.40
C ALA A 31 -3.42 28.30 16.61
N ALA A 32 -3.17 27.01 16.80
CA ALA A 32 -2.30 26.50 17.87
C ALA A 32 -0.87 27.06 17.76
N TYR A 33 -0.35 27.17 16.54
CA TYR A 33 0.98 27.74 16.32
C TYR A 33 1.03 29.22 16.65
N VAL A 34 0.03 30.02 16.27
CA VAL A 34 -0.02 31.45 16.65
C VAL A 34 -0.13 31.63 18.18
N VAL A 35 -0.91 30.76 18.85
CA VAL A 35 -0.96 30.73 20.33
C VAL A 35 0.41 30.42 20.92
N LEU A 36 1.16 29.47 20.35
CA LEU A 36 2.52 29.13 20.81
C LEU A 36 3.47 30.33 20.63
N LEU A 37 3.46 30.99 19.47
CA LEU A 37 4.29 32.16 19.21
C LEU A 37 4.03 33.28 20.25
N ALA A 38 2.75 33.55 20.54
CA ALA A 38 2.35 34.52 21.55
C ALA A 38 2.78 34.08 22.98
N THR A 39 2.64 32.78 23.30
CA THR A 39 3.09 32.20 24.60
C THR A 39 4.59 32.37 24.79
N ARG A 40 5.39 32.08 23.78
CA ARG A 40 6.86 32.25 23.80
C ARG A 40 7.28 33.71 24.07
N ARG A 41 6.44 34.67 23.69
CA ARG A 41 6.68 36.09 23.95
C ARG A 41 6.05 36.59 25.26
N ALA A 42 5.46 35.72 26.05
CA ALA A 42 4.74 36.06 27.28
C ALA A 42 3.64 37.14 27.06
N GLU A 43 2.93 37.06 25.92
CA GLU A 43 1.86 37.99 25.62
C GLU A 43 0.65 37.77 26.53
N ALA A 44 -0.05 38.88 26.85
CA ALA A 44 -1.26 38.79 27.67
C ALA A 44 -2.45 38.26 26.89
N PHE A 45 -3.37 37.54 27.58
CA PHE A 45 -4.65 37.13 26.99
C PHE A 45 -5.76 38.11 27.35
N PRO A 46 -6.70 38.43 26.41
CA PRO A 46 -6.79 37.83 25.05
C PRO A 46 -5.63 38.27 24.16
N LEU A 47 -5.27 37.38 23.20
CA LEU A 47 -4.16 37.58 22.29
C LEU A 47 -4.33 38.89 21.48
N PRO A 48 -3.23 39.55 21.03
CA PRO A 48 -3.28 40.72 20.14
C PRO A 48 -3.85 40.35 18.77
N GLY A 49 -4.00 41.34 17.91
CA GLY A 49 -4.43 41.17 16.52
C GLY A 49 -3.49 40.19 15.80
N LEU A 50 -4.03 39.32 14.90
CA LEU A 50 -3.23 38.35 14.16
C LEU A 50 -2.03 39.03 13.47
N LYS A 51 -2.27 40.14 12.81
CA LYS A 51 -1.23 40.91 12.13
C LYS A 51 -0.13 41.37 13.09
N ASP A 52 -0.51 41.84 14.28
CA ASP A 52 0.47 42.30 15.29
C ASP A 52 1.36 41.18 15.77
N VAL A 53 0.83 39.93 15.90
CA VAL A 53 1.63 38.75 16.22
C VAL A 53 2.59 38.42 15.08
N LEU A 54 2.09 38.34 13.83
CA LEU A 54 2.87 37.94 12.67
C LEU A 54 3.94 38.97 12.25
N ASP A 55 3.67 40.28 12.42
CA ASP A 55 4.65 41.32 12.09
C ASP A 55 5.87 41.28 13.01
N ARG A 56 5.68 40.86 14.26
CA ARG A 56 6.78 40.66 15.22
C ARG A 56 7.66 39.46 14.93
N GLU A 57 7.14 38.47 14.18
CA GLU A 57 7.85 37.26 13.77
C GLU A 57 8.62 37.48 12.46
N THR A 58 9.73 38.22 12.54
CA THR A 58 10.51 38.61 11.35
C THR A 58 11.23 37.42 10.69
N ALA A 59 11.49 36.34 11.43
CA ALA A 59 12.14 35.15 10.95
C ALA A 59 11.23 34.18 10.17
N LEU A 60 9.89 34.37 10.26
CA LEU A 60 8.96 33.50 9.56
C LEU A 60 9.02 33.72 8.03
N PRO A 61 9.13 32.63 7.25
CA PRO A 61 9.06 32.69 5.80
C PRO A 61 7.74 33.30 5.31
N ALA A 62 7.76 34.00 4.18
CA ALA A 62 6.59 34.68 3.62
C ALA A 62 5.43 33.70 3.34
N TYR A 63 5.71 32.48 2.87
CA TYR A 63 4.69 31.47 2.61
C TYR A 63 4.03 30.94 3.89
N VAL A 64 4.75 30.94 5.03
CA VAL A 64 4.17 30.59 6.34
C VAL A 64 3.24 31.69 6.81
N LYS A 65 3.67 32.96 6.75
CA LYS A 65 2.83 34.09 7.09
C LYS A 65 1.55 34.11 6.25
N ALA A 66 1.67 33.92 4.93
CA ALA A 66 0.53 33.87 4.03
C ALA A 66 -0.44 32.71 4.37
N PHE A 67 0.07 31.55 4.77
CA PHE A 67 -0.76 30.45 5.23
C PHE A 67 -1.51 30.79 6.52
N LEU A 68 -0.84 31.36 7.52
CA LEU A 68 -1.46 31.73 8.79
C LEU A 68 -2.52 32.85 8.59
N GLU A 69 -2.22 33.85 7.77
CA GLU A 69 -3.16 34.91 7.43
C GLU A 69 -4.40 34.37 6.69
N SER A 70 -4.20 33.56 5.65
CA SER A 70 -5.32 33.00 4.90
C SER A 70 -6.19 32.05 5.71
N SER A 71 -5.59 31.36 6.69
CA SER A 71 -6.31 30.39 7.54
C SER A 71 -7.10 31.05 8.68
N LEU A 72 -6.66 32.21 9.17
CA LEU A 72 -7.12 32.75 10.46
C LEU A 72 -7.76 34.15 10.38
N SER A 73 -7.44 35.00 9.37
CA SER A 73 -7.81 36.44 9.38
C SER A 73 -9.30 36.71 9.55
N GLU A 74 -10.15 35.94 8.86
CA GLU A 74 -11.61 36.17 8.87
C GLU A 74 -12.25 35.86 10.23
N HIS A 75 -11.68 34.93 11.00
CA HIS A 75 -12.27 34.42 12.24
C HIS A 75 -11.35 34.56 13.44
N TRP A 76 -10.28 35.32 13.34
CA TRP A 76 -9.28 35.46 14.40
C TRP A 76 -9.90 35.88 15.75
N ALA A 77 -10.87 36.76 15.75
CA ALA A 77 -11.55 37.20 16.96
C ALA A 77 -12.22 36.04 17.74
N GLU A 78 -12.71 35.02 17.04
CA GLU A 78 -13.30 33.85 17.69
C GLU A 78 -12.21 32.92 18.25
N PHE A 79 -11.10 32.77 17.55
CA PHE A 79 -9.95 32.05 18.09
C PHE A 79 -9.37 32.73 19.34
N GLN A 80 -9.29 34.06 19.34
CA GLN A 80 -8.86 34.83 20.52
C GLN A 80 -9.73 34.59 21.75
N GLN A 81 -11.04 34.41 21.58
CA GLN A 81 -11.98 34.17 22.69
C GLN A 81 -11.80 32.80 23.33
N VAL A 82 -11.47 31.78 22.54
CA VAL A 82 -11.30 30.40 23.02
C VAL A 82 -9.86 30.07 23.38
N ALA A 83 -8.89 30.81 22.84
CA ALA A 83 -7.48 30.67 23.19
C ALA A 83 -7.26 31.19 24.60
N GLY A 84 -6.96 30.32 25.53
CA GLY A 84 -6.56 30.65 26.90
C GLY A 84 -5.04 30.49 27.09
N PRO A 85 -4.53 30.91 28.25
CA PRO A 85 -3.13 30.70 28.60
C PRO A 85 -2.83 29.18 28.62
N VAL A 86 -1.87 28.79 27.78
CA VAL A 86 -1.40 27.40 27.68
C VAL A 86 0.09 27.43 27.91
N ASP A 87 0.59 26.45 28.67
CA ASP A 87 2.04 26.32 28.81
C ASP A 87 2.66 25.81 27.50
N GLU A 88 3.88 26.26 27.24
CA GLU A 88 4.63 25.93 26.03
C GLU A 88 4.84 24.42 25.88
N ASP A 89 5.18 23.73 26.97
CA ASP A 89 5.44 22.29 26.97
C ASP A 89 4.21 21.50 26.50
N SER A 90 3.00 21.92 26.89
CA SER A 90 1.75 21.30 26.44
C SER A 90 1.51 21.48 24.94
N LEU A 91 1.86 22.64 24.36
CA LEU A 91 1.75 22.87 22.94
C LEU A 91 2.81 22.08 22.15
N VAL A 92 4.04 22.06 22.63
CA VAL A 92 5.12 21.25 22.04
C VAL A 92 4.76 19.77 22.07
N ASP A 93 4.21 19.25 23.17
CA ASP A 93 3.74 17.87 23.25
C ASP A 93 2.62 17.55 22.24
N PHE A 94 1.66 18.48 22.06
CA PHE A 94 0.63 18.36 21.03
C PHE A 94 1.23 18.28 19.62
N PHE A 95 2.16 19.17 19.27
CA PHE A 95 2.81 19.15 17.96
C PHE A 95 3.65 17.90 17.74
N SER A 96 4.34 17.42 18.76
CA SER A 96 5.23 16.27 18.65
C SER A 96 4.47 14.94 18.53
N ASN A 97 3.35 14.79 19.26
CA ASN A 97 2.68 13.50 19.43
C ASN A 97 1.29 13.41 18.77
N GLU A 98 0.54 14.51 18.70
CA GLU A 98 -0.86 14.48 18.25
C GLU A 98 -1.07 15.07 16.85
N VAL A 99 -0.29 16.07 16.44
CA VAL A 99 -0.47 16.75 15.14
C VAL A 99 -0.35 15.78 13.97
N THR A 100 0.65 14.91 13.99
CA THR A 100 0.83 13.93 12.92
C THR A 100 -0.39 13.01 12.79
N LEU A 101 -0.92 12.52 13.92
CA LEU A 101 -2.11 11.68 13.93
C LEU A 101 -3.35 12.45 13.43
N MET A 102 -3.53 13.67 13.92
CA MET A 102 -4.64 14.55 13.49
C MET A 102 -4.60 14.81 11.98
N LEU A 103 -3.43 15.13 11.43
CA LEU A 103 -3.26 15.39 9.99
C LEU A 103 -3.36 14.11 9.15
N MET A 104 -3.00 12.93 9.68
CA MET A 104 -3.18 11.65 8.99
C MET A 104 -4.64 11.23 8.88
N GLU A 105 -5.50 11.64 9.81
CA GLU A 105 -6.94 11.41 9.75
C GLU A 105 -7.62 12.28 8.69
N CYS A 106 -6.94 13.35 8.24
CA CYS A 106 -7.42 14.21 7.15
C CYS A 106 -7.43 13.47 5.82
N ARG A 107 -8.59 13.33 5.21
CA ARG A 107 -8.75 12.71 3.89
C ARG A 107 -8.26 13.58 2.71
N HIS A 108 -7.58 14.69 2.99
CA HIS A 108 -7.20 15.68 1.97
C HIS A 108 -5.90 15.35 1.24
N ASP A 109 -5.12 14.38 1.72
CA ASP A 109 -3.91 13.91 1.04
C ASP A 109 -3.65 12.42 1.27
N VAL A 110 -3.04 11.78 0.28
CA VAL A 110 -2.58 10.39 0.39
C VAL A 110 -1.23 10.43 1.10
N SER A 111 -1.22 10.09 2.38
CA SER A 111 0.01 10.01 3.17
C SER A 111 0.38 8.55 3.45
N THR A 112 1.67 8.29 3.60
CA THR A 112 2.18 6.97 4.00
C THR A 112 1.91 6.69 5.48
N HIS A 113 1.74 5.41 5.82
CA HIS A 113 1.76 4.97 7.22
C HIS A 113 3.16 5.25 7.82
N PRO A 114 3.28 5.66 9.10
CA PRO A 114 4.58 5.99 9.73
C PRO A 114 5.65 4.90 9.63
N VAL A 115 5.24 3.65 9.53
CA VAL A 115 6.13 2.50 9.33
C VAL A 115 6.88 2.57 7.99
N ILE A 116 6.30 3.21 6.98
CA ILE A 116 6.94 3.41 5.67
C ILE A 116 8.05 4.45 5.76
N ASP A 117 7.86 5.52 6.53
CA ASP A 117 8.91 6.50 6.76
C ASP A 117 10.12 5.86 7.46
N GLN A 118 9.88 4.95 8.41
CA GLN A 118 10.94 4.15 9.05
C GLN A 118 11.65 3.22 8.06
N LEU A 119 10.90 2.56 7.17
CA LEU A 119 11.47 1.71 6.13
C LEU A 119 12.33 2.54 5.17
N CYS A 120 11.85 3.72 4.74
CA CYS A 120 12.60 4.63 3.86
C CYS A 120 13.92 5.08 4.49
N VAL A 121 13.93 5.45 5.78
CA VAL A 121 15.17 5.76 6.53
C VAL A 121 16.14 4.59 6.47
N GLY A 122 15.67 3.37 6.70
CA GLY A 122 16.49 2.16 6.66
C GLY A 122 17.03 1.82 5.26
N LEU A 123 16.21 2.00 4.21
CA LEU A 123 16.60 1.78 2.82
C LEU A 123 17.55 2.86 2.30
N LEU A 124 17.40 4.10 2.76
CA LEU A 124 18.32 5.20 2.45
C LEU A 124 19.68 5.06 3.15
N GLU A 125 19.78 4.23 4.20
CA GLU A 125 21.01 4.09 4.98
C GLU A 125 21.54 5.46 5.45
N ILE A 126 20.65 6.24 6.07
CA ILE A 126 21.01 7.56 6.60
C ILE A 126 22.07 7.40 7.68
N SER A 127 23.17 8.14 7.54
CA SER A 127 24.33 8.09 8.43
C SER A 127 24.93 9.48 8.65
N LYS A 128 25.80 9.60 9.65
CA LYS A 128 26.48 10.85 10.01
C LYS A 128 27.09 11.53 8.79
N GLY A 129 26.86 12.83 8.65
CA GLY A 129 27.42 13.67 7.59
C GLY A 129 26.66 13.62 6.27
N ASN A 130 25.57 12.82 6.18
CA ASN A 130 24.76 12.84 4.98
C ASN A 130 23.90 14.11 4.88
N SER A 131 23.83 14.64 3.66
CA SER A 131 22.78 15.57 3.26
C SER A 131 21.55 14.80 2.80
N VAL A 132 20.38 15.14 3.36
CA VAL A 132 19.13 14.42 3.11
C VAL A 132 18.10 15.38 2.51
N VAL A 133 17.34 14.93 1.51
CA VAL A 133 16.24 15.70 0.95
C VAL A 133 14.97 14.86 0.78
N ASP A 134 13.84 15.47 1.14
CA ASP A 134 12.50 14.99 0.79
C ASP A 134 11.92 15.88 -0.31
N LEU A 135 11.72 15.33 -1.49
CA LEU A 135 11.29 16.07 -2.68
C LEU A 135 9.77 16.29 -2.76
N ASN A 136 9.00 15.69 -1.86
CA ASN A 136 7.55 15.87 -1.74
C ASN A 136 7.11 15.68 -0.29
N CYS A 137 7.53 16.58 0.57
CA CYS A 137 7.52 16.41 2.02
C CYS A 137 6.12 16.30 2.68
N GLY A 138 5.04 16.63 1.96
CA GLY A 138 3.69 16.59 2.52
C GLY A 138 3.61 17.38 3.83
N ILE A 139 3.28 16.72 4.92
CA ILE A 139 3.21 17.29 6.28
C ILE A 139 4.51 17.13 7.10
N GLY A 140 5.63 16.77 6.47
CA GLY A 140 6.96 16.75 7.09
C GLY A 140 7.32 15.53 7.95
N LYS A 141 6.54 14.44 7.91
CA LYS A 141 6.79 13.25 8.73
C LYS A 141 8.19 12.64 8.50
N PHE A 142 8.55 12.44 7.25
CA PHE A 142 9.87 11.90 6.92
C PHE A 142 10.99 12.88 7.28
N VAL A 143 10.77 14.18 7.09
CA VAL A 143 11.75 15.24 7.42
C VAL A 143 12.17 15.15 8.88
N SER A 144 11.21 15.08 9.80
CA SER A 144 11.46 14.90 11.23
C SER A 144 12.16 13.57 11.52
N LYS A 145 11.72 12.47 10.88
CA LYS A 145 12.32 11.15 11.05
C LYS A 145 13.78 11.10 10.59
N ALA A 146 14.08 11.70 9.44
CA ALA A 146 15.44 11.80 8.90
C ALA A 146 16.35 12.63 9.81
N TRP A 147 15.83 13.76 10.31
CA TRP A 147 16.54 14.60 11.25
C TRP A 147 16.95 13.85 12.51
N PHE A 148 15.99 13.21 13.20
CA PHE A 148 16.29 12.44 14.40
C PHE A 148 17.24 11.28 14.13
N SER A 149 17.13 10.61 12.97
CA SER A 149 18.07 9.55 12.59
C SER A 149 19.49 10.07 12.40
N LEU A 150 19.66 11.25 11.82
CA LEU A 150 20.96 11.91 11.70
C LEU A 150 21.49 12.37 13.06
N TRP A 151 20.61 12.92 13.90
CA TRP A 151 20.96 13.38 15.24
C TRP A 151 21.44 12.21 16.11
N ASP A 152 20.70 11.10 16.13
CA ASP A 152 21.07 9.86 16.85
C ASP A 152 22.44 9.34 16.36
N ALA A 153 22.69 9.35 15.04
CA ALA A 153 23.96 8.90 14.46
C ALA A 153 25.14 9.84 14.75
N SER A 154 24.86 11.13 14.97
CA SER A 154 25.87 12.17 15.15
C SER A 154 26.14 12.51 16.61
N GLY A 155 25.17 12.33 17.50
CA GLY A 155 25.22 12.75 18.91
C GLY A 155 25.16 14.27 19.11
N SER A 156 24.92 15.03 18.04
CA SER A 156 24.76 16.50 18.05
C SER A 156 23.97 16.95 16.82
N ASP A 157 23.48 18.20 16.84
CA ASP A 157 22.81 18.83 15.69
C ASP A 157 23.77 19.58 14.76
N GLU A 158 25.05 19.62 15.10
CA GLU A 158 26.08 20.30 14.32
C GLU A 158 26.35 19.59 13.00
N GLY A 159 26.20 20.32 11.89
CA GLY A 159 26.44 19.83 10.54
C GLY A 159 25.32 18.96 9.96
N LEU A 160 24.16 18.84 10.64
CA LEU A 160 23.00 18.15 10.07
C LEU A 160 22.45 18.95 8.89
N SER A 161 22.14 18.26 7.77
CA SER A 161 21.62 18.85 6.56
C SER A 161 20.40 18.11 6.07
N VAL A 162 19.19 18.64 6.37
CA VAL A 162 17.92 18.14 5.88
C VAL A 162 17.21 19.24 5.10
N SER A 163 16.77 18.91 3.89
CA SER A 163 15.99 19.79 3.02
C SER A 163 14.66 19.15 2.66
N ALA A 164 13.66 19.95 2.40
CA ALA A 164 12.34 19.47 2.02
C ALA A 164 11.69 20.40 0.97
N TYR A 165 11.04 19.79 -0.01
CA TYR A 165 10.34 20.50 -1.09
C TYR A 165 8.86 20.16 -1.08
N SER A 166 8.03 21.18 -1.27
CA SER A 166 6.62 21.01 -1.58
C SER A 166 6.16 22.04 -2.60
N ARG A 167 5.53 21.59 -3.69
CA ARG A 167 4.88 22.51 -4.65
C ARG A 167 3.67 23.20 -4.03
N ASN A 168 3.04 22.59 -3.04
CA ASN A 168 1.94 23.17 -2.30
C ASN A 168 2.49 23.99 -1.13
N ALA A 169 2.32 25.33 -1.18
CA ALA A 169 2.80 26.23 -0.16
C ALA A 169 2.14 26.00 1.23
N GLU A 170 0.90 25.50 1.26
CA GLU A 170 0.20 25.13 2.49
C GLU A 170 0.91 23.97 3.20
N PHE A 171 1.27 22.90 2.45
CA PHE A 171 2.03 21.79 3.02
C PHE A 171 3.46 22.20 3.42
N ALA A 172 4.10 23.07 2.65
CA ALA A 172 5.40 23.61 3.03
C ALA A 172 5.30 24.38 4.37
N ALA A 173 4.26 25.19 4.55
CA ALA A 173 4.01 25.91 5.79
C ALA A 173 3.74 24.98 6.97
N ILE A 174 2.93 23.94 6.79
CA ILE A 174 2.67 22.91 7.80
C ILE A 174 3.97 22.20 8.19
N THR A 175 4.77 21.79 7.20
CA THR A 175 6.07 21.16 7.46
C THR A 175 6.99 22.09 8.23
N PHE A 176 7.05 23.37 7.85
CA PHE A 176 7.83 24.37 8.58
C PHE A 176 7.38 24.49 10.04
N ILE A 177 6.07 24.63 10.27
CA ILE A 177 5.50 24.77 11.63
C ILE A 177 5.84 23.56 12.49
N VAL A 178 5.66 22.35 11.96
CA VAL A 178 6.01 21.11 12.68
C VAL A 178 7.51 21.08 13.02
N CYS A 179 8.38 21.42 12.07
CA CYS A 179 9.84 21.45 12.27
C CYS A 179 10.25 22.51 13.30
N ASP A 180 9.66 23.72 13.23
CA ASP A 180 9.98 24.80 14.16
C ASP A 180 9.61 24.46 15.60
N VAL A 181 8.44 23.84 15.80
CA VAL A 181 7.98 23.46 17.15
C VAL A 181 8.74 22.28 17.71
N THR A 182 9.13 21.32 16.87
CA THR A 182 9.88 20.12 17.27
C THR A 182 11.40 20.30 17.24
N GLU A 183 11.86 21.55 17.04
CA GLU A 183 13.28 21.92 16.95
C GLU A 183 14.06 21.20 15.83
N VAL A 184 13.37 20.73 14.82
CA VAL A 184 13.95 20.12 13.63
C VAL A 184 14.46 21.22 12.68
N ARG A 185 15.77 21.35 12.57
CA ARG A 185 16.41 22.36 11.70
C ARG A 185 16.50 21.88 10.26
N ALA A 186 15.41 22.02 9.50
CA ALA A 186 15.33 21.67 8.09
C ALA A 186 15.13 22.90 7.20
N LYS A 187 15.71 22.88 5.99
CA LYS A 187 15.45 23.90 4.96
C LYS A 187 14.20 23.53 4.18
N ILE A 188 13.12 24.28 4.36
CA ILE A 188 11.83 24.02 3.69
C ILE A 188 11.66 24.96 2.49
N HIS A 189 11.37 24.37 1.33
CA HIS A 189 11.23 25.04 0.05
C HIS A 189 9.80 24.90 -0.48
N ALA A 190 9.04 26.01 -0.51
CA ALA A 190 7.69 26.07 -1.09
C ALA A 190 7.77 26.19 -2.63
N GLN A 191 8.34 25.16 -3.29
CA GLN A 191 8.56 25.15 -4.73
C GLN A 191 8.58 23.72 -5.30
N SER A 192 8.45 23.61 -6.63
CA SER A 192 8.47 22.33 -7.32
C SER A 192 9.86 21.70 -7.34
N MET A 193 9.95 20.37 -7.17
CA MET A 193 11.17 19.60 -7.34
C MET A 193 11.74 19.65 -8.77
N PHE A 194 10.96 20.05 -9.77
CA PHE A 194 11.39 20.15 -11.17
C PHE A 194 12.06 21.49 -11.52
N ILE A 195 12.21 22.40 -10.57
CA ILE A 195 13.05 23.57 -10.79
C ILE A 195 14.52 23.11 -10.86
N SER A 196 15.32 23.78 -11.68
CA SER A 196 16.77 23.49 -11.74
C SER A 196 17.40 23.73 -10.38
N HIS A 197 18.11 22.74 -9.87
CA HIS A 197 18.87 22.81 -8.63
C HIS A 197 20.32 22.44 -8.92
N GLU A 198 21.24 23.22 -8.37
CA GLU A 198 22.67 22.89 -8.37
C GLU A 198 23.02 21.91 -7.23
N GLU A 199 22.23 21.91 -6.17
CA GLU A 199 22.46 21.06 -4.99
C GLU A 199 22.23 19.59 -5.31
N ARG A 200 23.16 18.74 -4.86
CA ARG A 200 23.07 17.29 -4.87
C ARG A 200 23.04 16.78 -3.44
N TYR A 201 22.38 15.66 -3.22
CA TYR A 201 22.13 15.13 -1.88
C TYR A 201 22.64 13.68 -1.78
N ASP A 202 23.20 13.34 -0.61
CA ASP A 202 23.62 11.97 -0.34
C ASP A 202 22.43 11.02 -0.24
N ARG A 203 21.28 11.53 0.23
CA ARG A 203 20.05 10.75 0.44
C ARG A 203 18.84 11.52 -0.08
N VAL A 204 18.13 10.90 -1.00
CA VAL A 204 16.97 11.51 -1.67
C VAL A 204 15.73 10.65 -1.45
N LEU A 205 14.69 11.20 -0.83
CA LEU A 205 13.37 10.59 -0.78
C LEU A 205 12.41 11.27 -1.75
N LEU A 206 11.59 10.47 -2.41
CA LEU A 206 10.46 10.96 -3.18
C LEU A 206 9.28 10.00 -3.08
N ILE A 207 8.23 10.43 -2.41
CA ILE A 207 6.93 9.76 -2.43
C ILE A 207 5.96 10.68 -3.19
N PRO A 208 5.87 10.55 -4.53
CA PRO A 208 5.03 11.42 -5.34
C PRO A 208 3.56 11.04 -5.20
N PRO A 209 2.61 11.92 -5.53
CA PRO A 209 1.23 11.53 -5.71
C PRO A 209 1.12 10.55 -6.88
N PHE A 210 0.44 9.40 -6.67
CA PHE A 210 0.30 8.36 -7.68
C PHE A 210 -0.73 8.73 -8.76
N GLY A 211 -0.55 8.17 -9.95
CA GLY A 211 -1.46 8.37 -11.07
C GLY A 211 -1.39 9.74 -11.74
N ILE A 212 -0.34 10.49 -11.47
CA ILE A 212 -0.08 11.76 -12.16
C ILE A 212 0.37 11.47 -13.59
N GLU A 213 -0.30 12.10 -14.54
CA GLU A 213 0.13 12.08 -15.93
C GLU A 213 1.18 13.17 -16.21
N THR A 214 2.05 12.92 -17.19
CA THR A 214 3.10 13.88 -17.58
C THR A 214 2.55 15.26 -17.98
N ARG A 215 1.29 15.35 -18.42
CA ARG A 215 0.64 16.66 -18.70
C ARG A 215 0.48 17.54 -17.44
N ALA A 216 0.50 16.97 -16.24
CA ALA A 216 0.38 17.71 -14.99
C ALA A 216 1.71 18.30 -14.50
N ILE A 217 2.81 17.98 -15.18
CA ILE A 217 4.14 18.55 -14.96
C ILE A 217 4.54 19.42 -16.15
N ASN A 218 5.41 20.39 -15.96
CA ASN A 218 5.93 21.22 -17.06
C ASN A 218 6.86 20.38 -17.93
N ILE A 219 6.32 19.76 -19.00
CA ILE A 219 7.07 18.84 -19.88
C ILE A 219 8.36 19.48 -20.44
N PRO A 220 8.34 20.69 -21.05
CA PRO A 220 9.55 21.29 -21.58
C PRO A 220 10.64 21.49 -20.54
N MET A 221 10.29 22.02 -19.38
CA MET A 221 11.24 22.25 -18.28
C MET A 221 11.76 20.93 -17.71
N THR A 222 10.88 19.97 -17.48
CA THR A 222 11.24 18.65 -16.95
C THR A 222 12.15 17.90 -17.93
N GLN A 223 11.84 17.92 -19.22
CA GLN A 223 12.68 17.32 -20.27
C GLN A 223 14.08 17.96 -20.30
N ALA A 224 14.14 19.28 -20.24
CA ALA A 224 15.42 20.00 -20.23
C ALA A 224 16.29 19.58 -19.04
N VAL A 225 15.73 19.60 -17.83
CA VAL A 225 16.45 19.21 -16.59
C VAL A 225 16.92 17.76 -16.63
N LEU A 226 16.10 16.83 -17.13
CA LEU A 226 16.47 15.41 -17.20
C LEU A 226 17.48 15.13 -18.33
N SER A 227 17.36 15.83 -19.47
CA SER A 227 18.32 15.69 -20.59
C SER A 227 19.69 16.29 -20.26
N GLU A 228 19.73 17.33 -19.43
CA GLU A 228 20.98 17.88 -18.88
C GLU A 228 21.64 16.90 -17.91
N SER A 229 20.84 16.26 -17.05
CA SER A 229 21.34 15.32 -16.05
C SER A 229 21.73 13.96 -16.65
N PHE A 230 21.02 13.51 -17.68
CA PHE A 230 21.17 12.19 -18.28
C PHE A 230 21.24 12.25 -19.80
N LYS A 231 22.43 11.98 -20.35
CA LYS A 231 22.60 11.89 -21.81
C LYS A 231 21.71 10.78 -22.40
N GLY A 232 20.87 11.14 -23.35
CA GLY A 232 19.99 10.19 -24.03
C GLY A 232 18.74 9.81 -23.22
N PHE A 233 18.34 10.64 -22.26
CA PHE A 233 17.05 10.44 -21.55
C PHE A 233 15.89 10.42 -22.56
N PRO A 234 14.97 9.46 -22.48
CA PRO A 234 13.86 9.33 -23.41
C PRO A 234 12.99 10.60 -23.46
N GLU A 235 12.46 10.91 -24.63
CA GLU A 235 11.52 12.00 -24.80
C GLU A 235 10.26 11.77 -23.95
N LEU A 236 9.83 12.81 -23.22
CA LEU A 236 8.64 12.76 -22.39
C LEU A 236 7.40 12.73 -23.29
N ARG A 237 6.62 11.66 -23.16
CA ARG A 237 5.35 11.46 -23.84
C ARG A 237 4.19 11.55 -22.86
N LEU A 238 2.97 11.68 -23.36
CA LEU A 238 1.76 11.59 -22.56
C LEU A 238 1.64 10.17 -21.99
N SER A 239 1.99 10.02 -20.73
CA SER A 239 2.00 8.75 -19.98
C SER A 239 1.97 9.04 -18.49
N SER A 240 2.06 7.99 -17.66
CA SER A 240 2.29 8.16 -16.23
C SER A 240 3.66 8.83 -15.97
N ALA A 241 3.69 9.76 -15.02
CA ALA A 241 4.91 10.45 -14.60
C ALA A 241 5.75 9.67 -13.58
N ASP A 242 5.34 8.48 -13.15
CA ASP A 242 5.97 7.73 -12.04
C ASP A 242 7.48 7.56 -12.23
N TRP A 243 7.91 7.13 -13.42
CA TRP A 243 9.34 6.96 -13.72
C TRP A 243 10.07 8.25 -14.05
N VAL A 244 9.35 9.30 -14.42
CA VAL A 244 9.90 10.67 -14.56
C VAL A 244 10.27 11.21 -13.19
N PHE A 245 9.45 10.97 -12.18
CA PHE A 245 9.78 11.26 -10.78
C PHE A 245 11.00 10.48 -10.30
N ALA A 246 11.09 9.19 -10.63
CA ALA A 246 12.24 8.37 -10.29
C ALA A 246 13.54 8.90 -10.95
N ALA A 247 13.51 9.26 -12.24
CA ALA A 247 14.63 9.88 -12.93
C ALA A 247 15.02 11.22 -12.29
N ARG A 248 14.04 12.03 -11.87
CA ARG A 248 14.32 13.28 -11.18
C ARG A 248 15.02 13.06 -9.83
N ALA A 249 14.56 12.13 -9.02
CA ALA A 249 15.20 11.79 -7.76
C ALA A 249 16.65 11.31 -7.99
N ALA A 250 16.88 10.43 -8.98
CA ALA A 250 18.21 9.99 -9.36
C ALA A 250 19.12 11.15 -9.80
N SER A 251 18.57 12.13 -10.54
CA SER A 251 19.32 13.29 -11.01
C SER A 251 19.81 14.20 -9.88
N LEU A 252 19.26 14.10 -8.70
CA LEU A 252 19.64 14.89 -7.53
C LEU A 252 20.56 14.13 -6.54
N MET A 253 20.92 12.89 -6.84
CA MET A 253 21.89 12.17 -6.03
C MET A 253 23.28 12.78 -6.18
N ALA A 254 23.99 12.93 -5.06
CA ALA A 254 25.43 13.16 -5.06
C ALA A 254 26.18 11.89 -5.53
N PRO A 255 27.43 11.98 -5.98
CA PRO A 255 28.23 10.79 -6.28
C PRO A 255 28.27 9.83 -5.08
N GLY A 256 27.92 8.57 -5.30
CA GLY A 256 27.76 7.57 -4.23
C GLY A 256 26.50 7.73 -3.38
N GLY A 257 25.64 8.67 -3.74
CA GLY A 257 24.33 8.89 -3.08
C GLY A 257 23.33 7.78 -3.34
N ARG A 258 22.21 7.84 -2.63
CA ARG A 258 21.12 6.87 -2.72
C ARG A 258 19.76 7.58 -2.74
N ALA A 259 18.84 7.11 -3.58
CA ALA A 259 17.47 7.58 -3.57
C ALA A 259 16.50 6.45 -3.27
N VAL A 260 15.35 6.79 -2.66
CA VAL A 260 14.19 5.91 -2.52
C VAL A 260 12.98 6.62 -3.12
N VAL A 261 12.33 5.98 -4.08
CA VAL A 261 11.18 6.55 -4.79
C VAL A 261 10.01 5.59 -4.73
N ALA A 262 8.84 6.09 -4.32
CA ALA A 262 7.62 5.30 -4.38
C ALA A 262 7.00 5.35 -5.78
N VAL A 263 6.64 4.17 -6.31
CA VAL A 263 5.92 4.03 -7.58
C VAL A 263 4.73 3.06 -7.40
N PRO A 264 3.60 3.25 -8.09
CA PRO A 264 2.50 2.31 -8.03
C PRO A 264 2.90 0.95 -8.63
N MET A 265 2.36 -0.16 -8.13
CA MET A 265 2.71 -1.51 -8.58
C MET A 265 2.56 -1.68 -10.10
N GLN A 266 1.56 -1.05 -10.71
CA GLN A 266 1.34 -1.08 -12.15
C GLN A 266 2.46 -0.43 -12.99
N ALA A 267 3.22 0.49 -12.43
CA ALA A 267 4.33 1.14 -13.12
C ALA A 267 5.51 0.17 -13.30
N LEU A 268 5.62 -0.90 -12.50
CA LEU A 268 6.74 -1.83 -12.52
C LEU A 268 6.80 -2.68 -13.81
N ASN A 269 5.68 -2.89 -14.49
CA ASN A 269 5.59 -3.71 -15.71
C ASN A 269 4.74 -3.09 -16.83
N GLY A 270 4.20 -1.89 -16.63
CA GLY A 270 3.36 -1.20 -17.62
C GLY A 270 4.12 -0.86 -18.92
N THR A 271 3.52 -1.11 -20.07
CA THR A 271 4.15 -0.87 -21.39
C THR A 271 4.36 0.61 -21.69
N GLN A 272 3.46 1.48 -21.22
CA GLN A 272 3.54 2.93 -21.48
C GLN A 272 4.80 3.60 -20.90
N SER A 273 5.34 3.06 -19.82
CA SER A 273 6.53 3.60 -19.14
C SER A 273 7.79 2.74 -19.33
N GLN A 274 7.74 1.74 -20.21
CA GLN A 274 8.84 0.80 -20.45
C GLN A 274 10.15 1.51 -20.83
N ALA A 275 10.09 2.49 -21.74
CA ALA A 275 11.29 3.21 -22.19
C ALA A 275 12.05 3.90 -21.04
N TYR A 276 11.35 4.44 -20.03
CA TYR A 276 11.97 5.07 -18.86
C TYR A 276 12.59 4.02 -17.94
N ARG A 277 11.93 2.87 -17.73
CA ARG A 277 12.49 1.76 -16.94
C ARG A 277 13.74 1.20 -17.62
N GLU A 278 13.67 0.94 -18.93
CA GLU A 278 14.83 0.48 -19.70
C GLU A 278 15.99 1.44 -19.61
N PHE A 279 15.74 2.75 -19.68
CA PHE A 279 16.75 3.77 -19.51
C PHE A 279 17.42 3.68 -18.14
N LEU A 280 16.65 3.64 -17.06
CA LEU A 280 17.19 3.60 -15.70
C LEU A 280 17.91 2.28 -15.39
N VAL A 281 17.41 1.15 -15.87
CA VAL A 281 18.08 -0.15 -15.73
C VAL A 281 19.39 -0.19 -16.52
N ARG A 282 19.36 0.27 -17.78
CA ARG A 282 20.55 0.32 -18.65
C ARG A 282 21.67 1.21 -18.08
N ASN A 283 21.28 2.31 -17.46
CA ASN A 283 22.21 3.23 -16.80
C ASN A 283 22.60 2.79 -15.39
N GLN A 284 22.23 1.56 -14.98
CA GLN A 284 22.62 0.97 -13.70
C GLN A 284 22.20 1.84 -12.49
N LEU A 285 20.99 2.44 -12.56
CA LEU A 285 20.48 3.36 -11.54
C LEU A 285 19.53 2.70 -10.53
N ILE A 286 19.08 1.46 -10.77
CA ILE A 286 18.15 0.75 -9.89
C ILE A 286 18.89 -0.31 -9.11
N GLU A 287 18.98 -0.16 -7.79
CA GLU A 287 19.61 -1.11 -6.87
C GLU A 287 18.65 -2.16 -6.35
N ALA A 288 17.41 -1.75 -5.99
CA ALA A 288 16.41 -2.68 -5.48
C ALA A 288 14.98 -2.20 -5.73
N VAL A 289 14.04 -3.15 -5.65
CA VAL A 289 12.59 -2.89 -5.67
C VAL A 289 11.95 -3.67 -4.52
N VAL A 290 11.31 -2.94 -3.61
CA VAL A 290 10.62 -3.47 -2.44
C VAL A 290 9.12 -3.26 -2.63
N SER A 291 8.33 -4.33 -2.84
CA SER A 291 6.88 -4.19 -2.94
C SER A 291 6.26 -3.98 -1.56
N ILE A 292 5.27 -3.10 -1.48
CA ILE A 292 4.49 -2.81 -0.27
C ILE A 292 3.02 -3.12 -0.56
N PRO A 293 2.38 -4.01 0.20
CA PRO A 293 0.98 -4.36 -0.04
C PRO A 293 0.03 -3.21 0.31
N LYS A 294 -1.25 -3.37 0.00
CA LYS A 294 -2.30 -2.41 0.38
C LYS A 294 -2.39 -2.24 1.89
N GLY A 295 -2.86 -1.07 2.33
CA GLY A 295 -3.06 -0.76 3.75
C GLY A 295 -1.99 0.15 4.37
N PHE A 296 -0.94 0.51 3.60
CA PHE A 296 0.14 1.39 4.05
C PHE A 296 0.12 2.80 3.41
N LEU A 297 -0.94 3.10 2.66
CA LEU A 297 -1.27 4.44 2.19
C LEU A 297 -2.60 4.88 2.79
N ASN A 298 -2.60 5.96 3.53
CA ASN A 298 -3.83 6.54 4.05
C ASN A 298 -4.66 7.09 2.89
N GLY A 299 -5.96 6.84 2.92
CA GLY A 299 -6.87 7.28 1.86
C GLY A 299 -6.88 6.46 0.57
N ALA A 300 -5.97 5.46 0.42
CA ALA A 300 -5.92 4.62 -0.77
C ALA A 300 -5.70 3.13 -0.44
N GLN A 301 -6.51 2.26 -1.06
CA GLN A 301 -6.42 0.81 -0.92
C GLN A 301 -5.61 0.17 -2.07
N VAL A 302 -4.43 0.73 -2.31
CA VAL A 302 -3.53 0.26 -3.37
C VAL A 302 -2.16 -0.12 -2.80
N GLY A 303 -1.52 -1.12 -3.41
CA GLY A 303 -0.13 -1.45 -3.15
C GLY A 303 0.79 -0.58 -4.01
N PHE A 304 2.03 -0.41 -3.56
CA PHE A 304 3.07 0.34 -4.26
C PHE A 304 4.43 -0.33 -4.07
N ALA A 305 5.45 0.19 -4.73
CA ALA A 305 6.81 -0.27 -4.51
C ALA A 305 7.73 0.90 -4.15
N LEU A 306 8.71 0.62 -3.31
CA LEU A 306 9.85 1.49 -3.07
C LEU A 306 11.00 1.06 -3.97
N VAL A 307 11.37 1.92 -4.91
CA VAL A 307 12.51 1.72 -5.78
C VAL A 307 13.72 2.37 -5.14
N VAL A 308 14.72 1.56 -4.79
CA VAL A 308 15.99 2.03 -4.26
C VAL A 308 16.93 2.26 -5.44
N MET A 309 17.51 3.44 -5.50
CA MET A 309 18.38 3.87 -6.60
C MET A 309 19.78 4.21 -6.10
N ARG A 310 20.77 3.78 -6.87
CA ARG A 310 22.19 4.07 -6.66
C ARG A 310 22.93 3.91 -7.98
N GLU A 311 23.91 4.76 -8.25
CA GLU A 311 24.77 4.64 -9.43
C GLU A 311 25.63 3.38 -9.40
N GLY A 312 25.81 2.75 -10.55
CA GLY A 312 26.68 1.58 -10.73
C GLY A 312 26.11 0.27 -10.22
N ALA A 313 24.80 0.18 -10.00
CA ALA A 313 24.12 -1.06 -9.61
C ALA A 313 24.17 -2.07 -10.78
N ARG A 314 24.88 -3.19 -10.61
CA ARG A 314 25.01 -4.24 -11.63
C ARG A 314 23.96 -5.34 -11.48
N GLU A 315 23.31 -5.38 -10.36
CA GLU A 315 22.25 -6.33 -9.99
C GLU A 315 21.12 -5.57 -9.35
N ILE A 316 19.92 -6.11 -9.47
CA ILE A 316 18.72 -5.55 -8.85
C ILE A 316 18.18 -6.54 -7.83
N LYS A 317 18.03 -6.10 -6.58
CA LYS A 317 17.44 -6.86 -5.51
C LYS A 317 15.92 -6.67 -5.51
N PHE A 318 15.18 -7.75 -5.50
CA PHE A 318 13.72 -7.77 -5.44
C PHE A 318 13.25 -8.30 -4.09
N VAL A 319 12.41 -7.54 -3.41
CA VAL A 319 11.88 -7.89 -2.08
C VAL A 319 10.36 -7.86 -2.12
N ASN A 320 9.73 -8.94 -1.68
CA ASN A 320 8.29 -8.98 -1.47
C ASN A 320 7.95 -8.55 -0.03
N GLY A 321 7.48 -7.32 0.14
CA GLY A 321 7.10 -6.79 1.46
C GLY A 321 5.88 -7.47 2.07
N GLU A 322 5.04 -8.17 1.29
CA GLU A 322 3.87 -8.90 1.81
C GLU A 322 4.29 -10.02 2.77
N ASP A 323 5.44 -10.63 2.56
CA ASP A 323 5.98 -11.69 3.42
C ASP A 323 6.38 -11.18 4.84
N TYR A 324 6.48 -9.86 5.01
CA TYR A 324 6.82 -9.21 6.28
C TYR A 324 5.61 -8.56 6.96
N VAL A 325 4.40 -8.78 6.45
CA VAL A 325 3.17 -8.22 7.02
C VAL A 325 2.47 -9.24 7.90
N ARG A 326 2.09 -8.81 9.10
CA ARG A 326 1.21 -9.54 10.01
C ARG A 326 -0.10 -8.79 10.16
N MET A 327 -1.21 -9.50 10.15
CA MET A 327 -2.52 -8.91 10.45
C MET A 327 -2.70 -8.84 11.96
N THR A 328 -3.11 -7.67 12.46
CA THR A 328 -3.45 -7.40 13.86
C THR A 328 -4.87 -6.83 13.94
N ASP A 329 -5.43 -6.72 15.14
CA ASP A 329 -6.74 -6.07 15.35
C ASP A 329 -6.75 -4.61 14.90
N GLY A 330 -5.58 -3.94 14.89
CA GLY A 330 -5.39 -2.56 14.39
C GLY A 330 -5.13 -2.45 12.89
N GLY A 331 -5.13 -3.57 12.15
CA GLY A 331 -4.80 -3.60 10.72
C GLY A 331 -3.45 -4.25 10.39
N PRO A 332 -2.95 -4.09 9.16
CA PRO A 332 -1.68 -4.68 8.74
C PRO A 332 -0.49 -4.00 9.44
N LEU A 333 0.41 -4.80 9.98
CA LEU A 333 1.67 -4.37 10.61
C LEU A 333 2.85 -4.90 9.79
N LEU A 334 3.72 -4.01 9.32
CA LEU A 334 4.95 -4.36 8.60
C LEU A 334 6.13 -4.52 9.58
N ASP A 335 6.78 -5.67 9.53
CA ASP A 335 8.02 -5.93 10.28
C ASP A 335 9.22 -5.33 9.52
N VAL A 336 9.47 -4.03 9.76
CA VAL A 336 10.55 -3.27 9.11
C VAL A 336 11.92 -3.81 9.49
N ALA A 337 12.10 -4.25 10.73
CA ALA A 337 13.41 -4.73 11.20
C ALA A 337 13.81 -6.02 10.46
N MET A 338 12.87 -6.95 10.33
CA MET A 338 13.10 -8.21 9.61
C MET A 338 13.30 -7.95 8.11
N LEU A 339 12.46 -7.09 7.49
CA LEU A 339 12.60 -6.73 6.08
C LEU A 339 13.98 -6.11 5.81
N LEU A 340 14.42 -5.13 6.61
CA LEU A 340 15.71 -4.49 6.43
C LEU A 340 16.89 -5.42 6.70
N LYS A 341 16.75 -6.38 7.62
CA LYS A 341 17.74 -7.42 7.84
C LYS A 341 17.93 -8.26 6.57
N ASP A 342 16.85 -8.83 6.06
CA ASP A 342 16.89 -9.68 4.87
C ASP A 342 17.28 -8.90 3.62
N TYR A 343 16.88 -7.63 3.51
CA TYR A 343 17.32 -6.71 2.46
C TYR A 343 18.84 -6.52 2.44
N ARG A 344 19.48 -6.40 3.61
CA ARG A 344 20.94 -6.20 3.74
C ARG A 344 21.73 -7.50 3.59
N ASP A 345 21.09 -8.63 3.83
CA ASP A 345 21.72 -9.93 3.65
C ASP A 345 22.04 -10.18 2.17
N LEU A 346 23.16 -10.85 1.91
CA LEU A 346 23.62 -11.20 0.56
C LEU A 346 23.00 -12.49 0.05
N ASN A 347 22.30 -13.25 0.90
CA ASN A 347 21.67 -14.50 0.54
C ASN A 347 20.27 -14.28 -0.03
N ASP A 348 19.91 -15.09 -1.01
CA ASP A 348 18.53 -15.16 -1.48
C ASP A 348 17.65 -15.91 -0.48
N TYR A 349 16.48 -15.34 -0.20
CA TYR A 349 15.45 -15.91 0.66
C TYR A 349 14.15 -16.08 -0.11
N GLU A 350 13.16 -16.74 0.50
CA GLU A 350 11.83 -16.85 -0.11
C GLU A 350 11.21 -15.50 -0.50
N ALA A 351 11.50 -14.45 0.27
CA ALA A 351 10.97 -13.09 0.07
C ALA A 351 11.96 -12.14 -0.63
N VAL A 352 13.19 -12.56 -0.88
CA VAL A 352 14.27 -11.73 -1.44
C VAL A 352 15.04 -12.51 -2.51
N THR A 353 15.26 -11.91 -3.66
CA THR A 353 16.15 -12.45 -4.70
C THR A 353 16.91 -11.34 -5.40
N THR A 354 18.09 -11.67 -5.91
CA THR A 354 18.96 -10.75 -6.66
C THR A 354 19.07 -11.22 -8.11
N GLN A 355 18.94 -10.31 -9.05
CA GLN A 355 18.99 -10.62 -10.47
C GLN A 355 19.97 -9.69 -11.19
N ALA A 356 20.82 -10.26 -12.02
CA ALA A 356 21.69 -9.49 -12.89
C ALA A 356 20.89 -8.59 -13.85
N ILE A 357 21.38 -7.39 -14.13
CA ILE A 357 20.71 -6.41 -15.00
C ILE A 357 20.39 -7.00 -16.38
N ASP A 358 21.29 -7.78 -16.98
CA ASP A 358 21.07 -8.39 -18.28
C ASP A 358 19.86 -9.31 -18.29
N LYS A 359 19.64 -10.05 -17.19
CA LYS A 359 18.47 -10.92 -17.03
C LYS A 359 17.18 -10.12 -16.88
N VAL A 360 17.22 -8.99 -16.17
CA VAL A 360 16.08 -8.06 -16.04
C VAL A 360 15.79 -7.40 -17.39
N PHE A 361 16.82 -7.00 -18.11
CA PHE A 361 16.68 -6.40 -19.43
C PHE A 361 16.07 -7.37 -20.47
N ALA A 362 16.51 -8.64 -20.48
CA ALA A 362 15.94 -9.70 -21.32
C ALA A 362 14.46 -10.00 -21.05
N ARG A 363 13.88 -9.40 -20.01
CA ARG A 363 12.48 -9.55 -19.58
C ARG A 363 11.72 -8.23 -19.63
N ASP A 364 12.01 -7.42 -20.62
CA ASP A 364 11.36 -6.13 -20.88
C ASP A 364 11.43 -5.16 -19.69
N CYS A 365 12.48 -5.27 -18.89
CA CYS A 365 12.64 -4.52 -17.64
C CYS A 365 11.38 -4.57 -16.76
N ASN A 366 10.78 -5.74 -16.64
CA ASN A 366 9.75 -5.99 -15.63
C ASN A 366 10.42 -5.90 -14.25
N LEU A 367 9.94 -4.99 -13.40
CA LEU A 367 10.50 -4.73 -12.08
C LEU A 367 9.59 -5.24 -10.94
N THR A 368 8.60 -6.07 -11.24
CA THR A 368 7.71 -6.65 -10.23
C THR A 368 8.47 -7.72 -9.41
N PRO A 369 8.62 -7.58 -8.08
CA PRO A 369 9.35 -8.54 -7.27
C PRO A 369 8.86 -9.98 -7.42
N ASP A 370 7.56 -10.21 -7.36
CA ASP A 370 6.94 -11.55 -7.50
C ASP A 370 7.30 -12.24 -8.83
N PHE A 371 7.72 -11.46 -9.84
CA PHE A 371 8.11 -12.02 -11.12
C PHE A 371 9.45 -12.78 -11.05
N TYR A 372 10.33 -12.38 -10.13
CA TYR A 372 11.66 -12.97 -9.95
C TYR A 372 11.73 -13.92 -8.76
N LEU A 373 10.96 -13.64 -7.72
CA LEU A 373 10.89 -14.49 -6.55
C LEU A 373 10.31 -15.86 -6.92
N GLY A 374 11.00 -16.93 -6.54
CA GLY A 374 10.55 -18.29 -6.79
C GLY A 374 11.04 -18.91 -8.11
N GLU A 375 11.92 -18.27 -8.87
CA GLU A 375 12.56 -18.94 -10.01
C GLU A 375 13.43 -20.13 -9.59
N GLU A 376 14.08 -20.05 -8.44
CA GLU A 376 14.89 -21.12 -7.85
C GLU A 376 14.04 -22.15 -7.09
N LEU A 377 12.74 -21.89 -6.93
CA LEU A 377 11.80 -22.76 -6.24
C LEU A 377 11.09 -23.75 -7.17
N VAL A 378 11.59 -23.95 -8.38
CA VAL A 378 11.20 -25.12 -9.18
C VAL A 378 11.80 -26.35 -8.46
N TYR A 379 10.94 -27.14 -7.84
CA TYR A 379 11.38 -28.44 -7.33
C TYR A 379 12.08 -29.19 -8.44
N ASN A 380 13.23 -29.83 -8.15
CA ASN A 380 13.99 -30.61 -9.14
C ASN A 380 13.11 -31.67 -9.84
N ASN A 381 12.04 -32.09 -9.16
CA ASN A 381 11.00 -32.98 -9.71
C ASN A 381 9.65 -32.21 -9.65
N SER A 382 9.31 -31.52 -10.72
CA SER A 382 8.00 -30.87 -10.86
C SER A 382 7.43 -31.11 -12.26
N HIS A 383 6.12 -31.16 -12.34
CA HIS A 383 5.39 -31.24 -13.60
C HIS A 383 4.50 -30.03 -13.81
N PRO A 384 4.36 -29.51 -15.05
CA PRO A 384 3.38 -28.49 -15.35
C PRO A 384 1.97 -28.92 -14.92
N PHE A 385 1.24 -28.03 -14.27
CA PHE A 385 -0.12 -28.28 -13.75
C PHE A 385 -1.04 -28.91 -14.81
N GLY A 386 -0.99 -28.41 -16.06
CA GLY A 386 -1.80 -28.93 -17.16
C GLY A 386 -1.50 -30.38 -17.55
N LYS A 387 -0.33 -30.95 -17.16
CA LYS A 387 -0.01 -32.37 -17.39
C LYS A 387 -0.54 -33.29 -16.29
N ILE A 388 -0.95 -32.73 -15.16
CA ILE A 388 -1.39 -33.49 -13.98
C ILE A 388 -2.91 -33.62 -13.96
N VAL A 389 -3.60 -32.58 -14.49
CA VAL A 389 -5.06 -32.50 -14.51
C VAL A 389 -5.64 -33.00 -15.83
N LYS A 390 -6.90 -33.40 -15.83
CA LYS A 390 -7.56 -33.90 -17.05
C LYS A 390 -7.90 -32.74 -18.01
N GLU A 391 -8.40 -31.63 -17.47
CA GLU A 391 -8.85 -30.49 -18.26
C GLU A 391 -8.99 -29.26 -17.37
N ILE A 392 -8.79 -28.07 -17.95
CA ILE A 392 -9.12 -26.76 -17.36
C ILE A 392 -10.09 -26.05 -18.28
N ARG A 393 -11.29 -25.81 -17.82
CA ARG A 393 -12.34 -25.10 -18.58
C ARG A 393 -12.88 -23.89 -17.83
N ARG A 394 -13.45 -22.96 -18.55
CA ARG A 394 -14.13 -21.82 -17.97
C ARG A 394 -15.57 -22.18 -17.63
N GLY A 395 -16.07 -21.66 -16.51
CA GLY A 395 -17.51 -21.71 -16.20
C GLY A 395 -18.35 -20.97 -17.25
N ALA A 396 -19.67 -21.13 -17.19
CA ALA A 396 -20.59 -20.68 -18.22
C ALA A 396 -20.54 -19.15 -18.42
N LYS A 397 -20.24 -18.74 -19.65
CA LYS A 397 -20.30 -17.35 -20.08
C LYS A 397 -21.66 -17.06 -20.69
N LEU A 398 -22.63 -16.73 -19.84
CA LEU A 398 -23.98 -16.42 -20.25
C LEU A 398 -24.35 -14.97 -19.88
N PRO A 399 -25.21 -14.29 -20.67
CA PRO A 399 -25.72 -12.99 -20.31
C PRO A 399 -26.60 -13.09 -19.04
N MET A 400 -26.72 -12.00 -18.28
CA MET A 400 -27.51 -11.97 -17.05
C MET A 400 -28.97 -12.36 -17.25
N SER A 401 -29.53 -12.06 -18.45
CA SER A 401 -30.90 -12.45 -18.81
C SER A 401 -31.09 -13.97 -18.87
N ALA A 402 -30.09 -14.72 -19.36
CA ALA A 402 -30.17 -16.19 -19.40
C ALA A 402 -30.13 -16.80 -17.99
N TRP A 403 -29.32 -16.24 -17.07
CA TRP A 403 -29.33 -16.65 -15.68
C TRP A 403 -30.65 -16.34 -14.96
N LYS A 404 -31.24 -15.15 -15.24
CA LYS A 404 -32.53 -14.77 -14.68
C LYS A 404 -33.70 -15.60 -15.19
N ALA A 405 -33.62 -16.08 -16.44
CA ALA A 405 -34.67 -16.90 -17.04
C ALA A 405 -34.87 -18.25 -16.33
N VAL A 406 -33.85 -18.75 -15.65
CA VAL A 406 -33.86 -20.01 -14.90
C VAL A 406 -33.70 -19.78 -13.37
N GLU A 407 -33.91 -18.56 -12.91
CA GLU A 407 -33.82 -18.25 -11.46
C GLU A 407 -34.86 -19.07 -10.68
N GLY A 408 -34.41 -19.75 -9.64
CA GLY A 408 -35.20 -20.59 -8.76
C GLY A 408 -35.10 -20.11 -7.31
N ASP A 409 -35.74 -20.84 -6.42
CA ASP A 409 -35.70 -20.57 -4.98
C ASP A 409 -34.51 -21.27 -4.27
N SER A 410 -34.43 -21.09 -2.96
CA SER A 410 -33.36 -21.68 -2.13
C SER A 410 -33.40 -23.22 -2.10
N ASP A 411 -34.53 -23.82 -2.39
CA ASP A 411 -34.77 -25.28 -2.28
C ASP A 411 -34.48 -26.00 -3.62
N SER A 412 -34.12 -25.22 -4.67
CA SER A 412 -33.80 -25.77 -5.98
C SER A 412 -32.61 -26.76 -5.91
N THR A 413 -32.71 -27.85 -6.64
CA THR A 413 -31.68 -28.89 -6.72
C THR A 413 -30.52 -28.51 -7.65
N VAL A 414 -30.69 -27.46 -8.46
CA VAL A 414 -29.62 -26.89 -9.30
C VAL A 414 -29.23 -25.53 -8.71
N LYS A 415 -27.93 -25.28 -8.55
CA LYS A 415 -27.44 -24.04 -7.94
C LYS A 415 -26.30 -23.42 -8.71
N LYS A 416 -26.22 -22.08 -8.71
CA LYS A 416 -25.18 -21.31 -9.37
C LYS A 416 -24.00 -21.07 -8.44
N VAL A 417 -22.79 -21.35 -8.91
CA VAL A 417 -21.52 -21.07 -8.22
C VAL A 417 -20.80 -19.91 -8.89
N ALA A 418 -20.52 -18.86 -8.14
CA ALA A 418 -19.67 -17.73 -8.52
C ALA A 418 -18.43 -17.70 -7.61
N PHE A 419 -17.39 -16.96 -7.99
CA PHE A 419 -16.14 -16.85 -7.23
C PHE A 419 -16.33 -16.37 -5.77
N LYS A 420 -17.39 -15.60 -5.48
CA LYS A 420 -17.73 -15.16 -4.11
C LYS A 420 -18.12 -16.32 -3.20
N HIS A 421 -18.66 -17.40 -3.74
CA HIS A 421 -19.09 -18.57 -3.00
C HIS A 421 -17.94 -19.57 -2.70
N LEU A 422 -16.73 -19.28 -3.19
CA LEU A 422 -15.54 -20.04 -2.82
C LEU A 422 -15.00 -19.48 -1.49
N ALA A 423 -15.21 -20.23 -0.41
CA ALA A 423 -14.79 -19.83 0.93
C ALA A 423 -14.18 -21.04 1.66
N ASP A 424 -13.12 -20.79 2.43
CA ASP A 424 -12.42 -21.80 3.24
C ASP A 424 -12.04 -23.08 2.47
N GLY A 425 -11.77 -22.91 1.16
CA GLY A 425 -11.38 -24.00 0.28
C GLY A 425 -12.50 -24.97 -0.12
N LEU A 426 -13.74 -24.61 0.13
CA LEU A 426 -14.94 -25.33 -0.27
C LEU A 426 -15.92 -24.39 -0.98
N VAL A 427 -16.90 -24.95 -1.66
CA VAL A 427 -18.08 -24.21 -2.12
C VAL A 427 -19.03 -24.02 -0.95
N ASN A 428 -19.39 -22.79 -0.64
CA ASN A 428 -20.39 -22.49 0.39
C ASN A 428 -21.80 -22.74 -0.16
N ASN A 429 -22.38 -23.89 0.20
CA ASN A 429 -23.68 -24.32 -0.31
C ASN A 429 -24.87 -23.59 0.33
N GLU A 430 -24.68 -22.93 1.48
CA GLU A 430 -25.77 -22.24 2.20
C GLU A 430 -26.25 -20.94 1.53
N GLU A 431 -25.39 -20.33 0.70
CA GLU A 431 -25.64 -19.04 0.04
C GLU A 431 -25.79 -19.13 -1.49
N LEU A 432 -25.90 -20.32 -2.04
CA LEU A 432 -25.94 -20.50 -3.49
C LEU A 432 -27.30 -20.12 -4.07
N PRO A 433 -27.38 -19.24 -5.08
CA PRO A 433 -28.62 -18.95 -5.79
C PRO A 433 -29.18 -20.22 -6.45
N GLY A 434 -30.47 -20.51 -6.19
CA GLY A 434 -31.18 -21.60 -6.81
C GLY A 434 -31.45 -21.35 -8.30
N LEU A 435 -31.50 -22.44 -9.06
CA LEU A 435 -31.88 -22.44 -10.48
C LEU A 435 -32.95 -23.51 -10.68
N THR A 436 -33.91 -23.24 -11.55
CA THR A 436 -34.97 -24.22 -11.90
C THR A 436 -34.40 -25.36 -12.75
N GLU A 437 -33.38 -25.07 -13.56
CA GLU A 437 -32.69 -26.02 -14.42
C GLU A 437 -31.29 -25.53 -14.76
N VAL A 438 -30.46 -26.39 -15.36
CA VAL A 438 -29.17 -25.97 -15.95
C VAL A 438 -29.45 -25.03 -17.12
N PRO A 439 -28.94 -23.79 -17.12
CA PRO A 439 -29.19 -22.87 -18.24
C PRO A 439 -28.72 -23.46 -19.57
N PRO A 440 -29.46 -23.29 -20.66
CA PRO A 440 -29.01 -23.69 -22.00
C PRO A 440 -27.65 -23.07 -22.34
N GLY A 441 -26.68 -23.89 -22.74
CA GLY A 441 -25.29 -23.48 -23.01
C GLY A 441 -24.40 -23.45 -21.78
N ALA A 442 -24.86 -23.94 -20.63
CA ALA A 442 -24.07 -24.11 -19.40
C ALA A 442 -23.78 -25.59 -19.06
N GLU A 443 -24.11 -26.51 -19.93
CA GLU A 443 -23.96 -27.96 -19.71
C GLU A 443 -22.53 -28.34 -19.37
N ASP A 444 -21.56 -27.73 -20.07
CA ASP A 444 -20.13 -27.94 -19.85
C ASP A 444 -19.59 -27.33 -18.55
N ALA A 445 -20.37 -26.46 -17.90
CA ALA A 445 -20.02 -25.80 -16.64
C ALA A 445 -20.64 -26.49 -15.41
N VAL A 446 -21.31 -27.64 -15.60
CA VAL A 446 -21.79 -28.48 -14.50
C VAL A 446 -20.59 -29.10 -13.81
N LEU A 447 -20.53 -28.93 -12.47
CA LEU A 447 -19.45 -29.39 -11.64
C LEU A 447 -19.59 -30.89 -11.30
N GLU A 448 -18.44 -31.55 -11.13
CA GLU A 448 -18.35 -32.94 -10.67
C GLU A 448 -17.69 -32.99 -9.29
N SER A 449 -18.02 -34.01 -8.51
CA SER A 449 -17.34 -34.23 -7.22
C SER A 449 -15.85 -34.44 -7.42
N GLY A 450 -15.04 -33.73 -6.62
CA GLY A 450 -13.58 -33.73 -6.76
C GLY A 450 -13.04 -32.76 -7.81
N ASP A 451 -13.87 -31.94 -8.45
CA ASP A 451 -13.36 -30.81 -9.25
C ASP A 451 -12.64 -29.82 -8.35
N LEU A 452 -11.56 -29.20 -8.86
CA LEU A 452 -10.90 -28.09 -8.21
C LEU A 452 -11.32 -26.79 -8.90
N LEU A 453 -11.82 -25.85 -8.13
CA LEU A 453 -12.24 -24.53 -8.62
C LEU A 453 -11.17 -23.50 -8.29
N ILE A 454 -10.87 -22.61 -9.25
CA ILE A 454 -9.96 -21.49 -9.07
C ILE A 454 -10.69 -20.22 -9.52
N SER A 455 -10.73 -19.18 -8.67
CA SER A 455 -11.29 -17.91 -9.09
C SER A 455 -10.50 -17.33 -10.27
N ARG A 456 -11.20 -16.81 -11.27
CA ARG A 456 -10.56 -16.24 -12.47
C ARG A 456 -10.03 -14.84 -12.22
N MET A 457 -10.58 -14.13 -11.23
CA MET A 457 -10.25 -12.76 -10.91
C MET A 457 -10.13 -12.55 -9.39
N GLY A 458 -9.48 -11.45 -9.01
CA GLY A 458 -9.17 -11.09 -7.63
C GLY A 458 -7.77 -11.55 -7.22
N PHE A 459 -7.32 -11.08 -6.05
CA PHE A 459 -6.10 -11.56 -5.41
C PHE A 459 -6.22 -11.37 -3.90
N PRO A 460 -5.89 -12.39 -3.09
CA PRO A 460 -5.46 -13.74 -3.48
C PRO A 460 -6.56 -14.50 -4.26
N PHE A 461 -6.13 -15.37 -5.19
CA PHE A 461 -7.06 -16.23 -5.92
C PHE A 461 -7.67 -17.26 -4.96
N LYS A 462 -8.99 -17.41 -5.03
CA LYS A 462 -9.69 -18.40 -4.23
C LYS A 462 -9.60 -19.76 -4.88
N VAL A 463 -9.35 -20.79 -4.09
CA VAL A 463 -9.28 -22.17 -4.52
C VAL A 463 -10.26 -22.99 -3.67
N ALA A 464 -11.03 -23.88 -4.28
CA ALA A 464 -12.00 -24.73 -3.57
C ALA A 464 -12.12 -26.11 -4.22
N VAL A 465 -12.32 -27.12 -3.41
CA VAL A 465 -12.66 -28.46 -3.88
C VAL A 465 -14.17 -28.64 -3.86
N VAL A 466 -14.72 -29.22 -4.92
CA VAL A 466 -16.16 -29.52 -5.04
C VAL A 466 -16.49 -30.80 -4.30
N ASP A 467 -17.38 -30.68 -3.32
CA ASP A 467 -17.94 -31.81 -2.58
C ASP A 467 -19.46 -31.85 -2.84
N LEU A 468 -19.85 -32.58 -3.88
CA LEU A 468 -21.25 -32.73 -4.24
C LEU A 468 -21.94 -33.70 -3.30
N ARG A 469 -23.11 -33.34 -2.82
CA ARG A 469 -24.02 -34.23 -2.08
C ARG A 469 -25.17 -34.67 -2.98
N GLU A 470 -26.21 -33.85 -3.12
CA GLU A 470 -27.40 -34.14 -3.92
C GLU A 470 -27.67 -33.07 -5.00
N GLU A 471 -27.02 -31.91 -4.90
CA GLU A 471 -27.28 -30.75 -5.73
C GLU A 471 -26.40 -30.77 -6.99
N LYS A 472 -26.94 -30.27 -8.11
CA LYS A 472 -26.17 -29.96 -9.30
C LYS A 472 -25.64 -28.53 -9.20
N LEU A 473 -24.33 -28.37 -9.25
CA LEU A 473 -23.68 -27.05 -9.21
C LEU A 473 -23.25 -26.63 -10.61
N VAL A 474 -23.51 -25.37 -10.99
CA VAL A 474 -23.14 -24.79 -12.29
C VAL A 474 -22.27 -23.56 -12.04
N ALA A 475 -21.01 -23.58 -12.51
CA ALA A 475 -20.08 -22.47 -12.32
C ALA A 475 -20.33 -21.33 -13.33
N ASP A 476 -20.23 -20.08 -12.87
CA ASP A 476 -20.26 -18.90 -13.77
C ASP A 476 -18.88 -18.62 -14.38
N GLU A 477 -18.84 -17.69 -15.34
CA GLU A 477 -17.65 -17.34 -16.13
C GLU A 477 -16.44 -16.84 -15.32
N ASN A 478 -16.59 -16.55 -14.03
CA ASN A 478 -15.54 -16.04 -13.15
C ASN A 478 -14.82 -17.12 -12.36
N VAL A 479 -15.09 -18.38 -12.69
CA VAL A 479 -14.49 -19.56 -12.08
C VAL A 479 -13.84 -20.42 -13.16
N TRP A 480 -12.61 -20.88 -12.93
CA TRP A 480 -11.98 -21.99 -13.66
C TRP A 480 -12.36 -23.32 -13.02
N ILE A 481 -12.81 -24.25 -13.81
CA ILE A 481 -13.13 -25.63 -13.43
C ILE A 481 -11.95 -26.50 -13.85
N VAL A 482 -11.30 -27.13 -12.89
CA VAL A 482 -10.19 -28.06 -13.12
C VAL A 482 -10.68 -29.47 -12.88
N ARG A 483 -10.83 -30.24 -13.95
CA ARG A 483 -11.29 -31.64 -13.91
C ARG A 483 -10.20 -32.57 -13.43
N MET A 484 -10.50 -33.36 -12.42
CA MET A 484 -9.59 -34.36 -11.85
C MET A 484 -9.95 -35.80 -12.23
N GLY A 485 -11.07 -36.03 -12.93
CA GLY A 485 -11.58 -37.38 -13.23
C GLY A 485 -11.97 -38.17 -11.98
N GLY A 486 -12.50 -37.48 -10.96
CA GLY A 486 -12.92 -38.08 -9.69
C GLY A 486 -11.78 -38.27 -8.67
N ASN A 487 -10.54 -37.90 -8.98
CA ASN A 487 -9.43 -38.02 -8.04
C ASN A 487 -9.42 -36.91 -6.98
N ARG A 488 -10.18 -37.14 -5.92
CA ARG A 488 -10.34 -36.20 -4.80
C ARG A 488 -9.02 -35.93 -4.05
N THR A 489 -8.18 -36.95 -3.88
CA THR A 489 -6.86 -36.82 -3.25
C THR A 489 -5.97 -35.85 -4.02
N LEU A 490 -5.98 -35.95 -5.35
CA LEU A 490 -5.23 -35.01 -6.19
C LEU A 490 -5.79 -33.59 -6.10
N ALA A 491 -7.10 -33.43 -6.05
CA ALA A 491 -7.73 -32.10 -5.90
C ALA A 491 -7.30 -31.40 -4.61
N TYR A 492 -7.32 -32.10 -3.47
CA TYR A 492 -6.87 -31.55 -2.19
C TYR A 492 -5.36 -31.30 -2.15
N TYR A 493 -4.55 -32.19 -2.76
CA TYR A 493 -3.11 -31.96 -2.89
C TYR A 493 -2.79 -30.70 -3.69
N LEU A 494 -3.43 -30.53 -4.86
CA LEU A 494 -3.25 -29.35 -5.70
C LEU A 494 -3.77 -28.08 -5.03
N ARG A 495 -4.86 -28.15 -4.29
CA ARG A 495 -5.34 -27.06 -3.46
C ARG A 495 -4.31 -26.67 -2.40
N ALA A 496 -3.79 -27.65 -1.63
CA ALA A 496 -2.75 -27.40 -0.63
C ALA A 496 -1.54 -26.68 -1.23
N TYR A 497 -1.13 -27.13 -2.43
CA TYR A 497 -0.02 -26.49 -3.14
C TYR A 497 -0.37 -25.06 -3.57
N LEU A 498 -1.52 -24.83 -4.23
CA LEU A 498 -1.91 -23.50 -4.73
C LEU A 498 -2.15 -22.47 -3.61
N GLU A 499 -2.63 -22.92 -2.45
CA GLU A 499 -2.82 -22.08 -1.24
C GLU A 499 -1.51 -21.90 -0.45
N SER A 500 -0.47 -22.69 -0.73
CA SER A 500 0.85 -22.48 -0.12
C SER A 500 1.49 -21.17 -0.58
N LYS A 501 2.46 -20.65 0.19
CA LYS A 501 3.24 -19.47 -0.22
C LYS A 501 3.79 -19.58 -1.65
N ARG A 502 4.28 -20.76 -2.03
CA ARG A 502 4.84 -21.02 -3.37
C ARG A 502 3.76 -21.01 -4.46
N GLY A 503 2.68 -21.72 -4.24
CA GLY A 503 1.56 -21.78 -5.18
C GLY A 503 0.91 -20.41 -5.39
N THR A 504 0.68 -19.66 -4.31
CA THR A 504 0.16 -18.28 -4.36
C THR A 504 1.09 -17.36 -5.15
N ARG A 505 2.41 -17.48 -5.00
CA ARG A 505 3.39 -16.73 -5.81
C ARG A 505 3.32 -17.08 -7.29
N TRP A 506 3.17 -18.36 -7.64
CA TRP A 506 2.99 -18.74 -9.03
C TRP A 506 1.70 -18.17 -9.63
N LEU A 507 0.60 -18.22 -8.89
CA LEU A 507 -0.67 -17.59 -9.29
C LEU A 507 -0.50 -16.08 -9.48
N SER A 508 0.17 -15.40 -8.55
CA SER A 508 0.49 -13.98 -8.65
C SER A 508 1.34 -13.65 -9.89
N ARG A 509 2.43 -14.37 -10.06
CA ARG A 509 3.39 -14.20 -11.16
C ARG A 509 2.77 -14.36 -12.54
N LEU A 510 1.88 -15.33 -12.70
CA LEU A 510 1.23 -15.67 -13.97
C LEU A 510 -0.08 -14.92 -14.19
N SER A 511 -0.52 -14.09 -13.23
CA SER A 511 -1.70 -13.23 -13.36
C SER A 511 -1.36 -11.89 -14.03
N ALA A 512 -2.38 -11.27 -14.63
CA ALA A 512 -2.27 -9.97 -15.28
C ALA A 512 -3.37 -9.02 -14.76
N GLY A 513 -3.11 -7.72 -14.82
CA GLY A 513 -4.04 -6.67 -14.40
C GLY A 513 -3.61 -5.98 -13.09
N ALA A 514 -3.65 -4.64 -13.10
CA ALA A 514 -3.16 -3.82 -11.99
C ALA A 514 -4.19 -3.65 -10.87
N THR A 515 -5.44 -3.36 -11.22
CA THR A 515 -6.53 -3.11 -10.26
C THR A 515 -7.29 -4.40 -9.93
N LEU A 516 -7.52 -5.22 -10.93
CA LEU A 516 -8.17 -6.52 -10.81
C LEU A 516 -7.32 -7.57 -11.51
N ARG A 517 -6.56 -8.34 -10.73
CA ARG A 517 -5.73 -9.43 -11.27
C ARG A 517 -6.60 -10.52 -11.84
N THR A 518 -6.23 -11.01 -13.02
CA THR A 518 -6.89 -12.14 -13.70
C THR A 518 -5.85 -13.16 -14.13
N ILE A 519 -6.21 -14.43 -14.10
CA ILE A 519 -5.35 -15.52 -14.56
C ILE A 519 -6.03 -16.29 -15.70
N SER A 520 -5.27 -16.65 -16.73
CA SER A 520 -5.76 -17.47 -17.85
C SER A 520 -5.53 -18.96 -17.64
N ALA A 521 -6.33 -19.82 -18.28
CA ALA A 521 -6.11 -21.27 -18.23
C ALA A 521 -4.70 -21.66 -18.66
N LYS A 522 -4.20 -21.07 -19.78
CA LYS A 522 -2.83 -21.29 -20.28
C LYS A 522 -1.74 -20.96 -19.25
N ASN A 523 -2.00 -20.00 -18.39
CA ASN A 523 -1.07 -19.63 -17.34
C ASN A 523 -1.15 -20.59 -16.14
N ILE A 524 -2.36 -21.03 -15.78
CA ILE A 524 -2.54 -22.07 -14.75
C ILE A 524 -1.84 -23.36 -15.18
N GLU A 525 -1.97 -23.78 -16.45
CA GLU A 525 -1.31 -24.97 -17.00
C GLU A 525 0.21 -24.97 -16.83
N LYS A 526 0.84 -23.79 -16.78
CA LYS A 526 2.31 -23.64 -16.67
C LYS A 526 2.81 -23.71 -15.23
N ILE A 527 1.95 -23.66 -14.22
CA ILE A 527 2.36 -23.69 -12.82
C ILE A 527 3.12 -24.99 -12.55
N PRO A 528 4.40 -24.95 -12.09
CA PRO A 528 5.14 -26.15 -11.76
C PRO A 528 4.62 -26.71 -10.43
N VAL A 529 4.11 -27.92 -10.47
CA VAL A 529 3.61 -28.64 -9.28
C VAL A 529 4.66 -29.65 -8.86
N PRO A 530 5.08 -29.68 -7.58
CA PRO A 530 6.04 -30.65 -7.09
C PRO A 530 5.52 -32.07 -7.27
N ASP A 531 6.39 -32.97 -7.71
CA ASP A 531 6.06 -34.38 -7.73
C ASP A 531 6.15 -34.97 -6.31
N ALA A 532 5.14 -35.73 -5.94
CA ALA A 532 5.09 -36.43 -4.67
C ALA A 532 4.57 -37.85 -4.91
N ASP A 533 5.03 -38.79 -4.14
CA ASP A 533 4.49 -40.14 -4.18
C ASP A 533 3.04 -40.20 -3.66
N GLU A 534 2.33 -41.26 -3.96
CA GLU A 534 0.92 -41.41 -3.61
C GLU A 534 0.67 -41.32 -2.11
N LYS A 535 1.58 -41.83 -1.29
CA LYS A 535 1.52 -41.79 0.17
C LYS A 535 1.62 -40.34 0.69
N THR A 536 2.55 -39.58 0.16
CA THR A 536 2.76 -38.18 0.51
C THR A 536 1.56 -37.31 0.06
N ARG A 537 1.05 -37.53 -1.16
CA ARG A 537 -0.16 -36.85 -1.66
C ARG A 537 -1.37 -37.13 -0.77
N ALA A 538 -1.57 -38.41 -0.39
CA ALA A 538 -2.68 -38.81 0.48
C ALA A 538 -2.54 -38.21 1.89
N ALA A 539 -1.34 -38.12 2.45
CA ALA A 539 -1.10 -37.52 3.76
C ALA A 539 -1.42 -36.01 3.75
N ILE A 540 -0.90 -35.26 2.76
CA ILE A 540 -1.17 -33.82 2.61
C ILE A 540 -2.66 -33.58 2.38
N ALA A 541 -3.28 -34.31 1.47
CA ALA A 541 -4.70 -34.18 1.16
C ALA A 541 -5.59 -34.45 2.37
N GLY A 542 -5.31 -35.53 3.11
CA GLY A 542 -6.08 -35.90 4.30
C GLY A 542 -5.95 -34.89 5.44
N GLU A 543 -4.77 -34.30 5.63
CA GLU A 543 -4.57 -33.27 6.63
C GLU A 543 -5.32 -31.98 6.26
N LEU A 544 -5.21 -31.55 4.99
CA LEU A 544 -5.92 -30.36 4.52
C LEU A 544 -7.45 -30.55 4.59
N GLU A 545 -7.95 -31.72 4.22
CA GLU A 545 -9.37 -32.04 4.28
C GLU A 545 -9.91 -31.96 5.72
N ARG A 546 -9.22 -32.61 6.68
CA ARG A 546 -9.57 -32.52 8.10
C ARG A 546 -9.56 -31.10 8.62
N THR A 547 -8.51 -30.35 8.32
CA THR A 547 -8.39 -28.94 8.75
C THR A 547 -9.49 -28.08 8.13
N THR A 548 -9.83 -28.30 6.87
CA THR A 548 -10.91 -27.60 6.18
C THR A 548 -12.28 -27.80 6.84
N ILE A 549 -12.59 -29.05 7.21
CA ILE A 549 -13.83 -29.39 7.93
C ILE A 549 -13.86 -28.68 9.29
N LEU A 550 -12.75 -28.75 10.04
CA LEU A 550 -12.65 -28.11 11.35
C LEU A 550 -12.80 -26.59 11.30
N VAL A 551 -12.19 -25.93 10.31
CA VAL A 551 -12.34 -24.48 10.09
C VAL A 551 -13.80 -24.12 9.83
N ARG A 552 -14.50 -24.89 8.99
CA ARG A 552 -15.91 -24.68 8.69
C ARG A 552 -16.80 -24.84 9.93
N GLU A 553 -16.58 -25.90 10.71
CA GLU A 553 -17.34 -26.11 11.95
C GLU A 553 -17.13 -24.99 12.97
N ASN A 554 -15.88 -24.55 13.16
CA ASN A 554 -15.55 -23.46 14.07
C ASN A 554 -16.14 -22.12 13.61
N ARG A 555 -16.15 -21.85 12.30
CA ARG A 555 -16.79 -20.65 11.74
C ARG A 555 -18.29 -20.66 12.03
N LYS A 556 -18.97 -21.77 11.76
CA LYS A 556 -20.40 -21.90 12.05
C LYS A 556 -20.71 -21.67 13.54
N ARG A 557 -19.92 -22.24 14.44
CA ARG A 557 -20.05 -22.03 15.89
C ARG A 557 -19.84 -20.56 16.27
N LEU A 558 -18.86 -19.89 15.63
CA LEU A 558 -18.61 -18.47 15.87
C LEU A 558 -19.80 -17.61 15.41
N GLU A 559 -20.33 -17.86 14.21
CA GLU A 559 -21.51 -17.15 13.67
C GLU A 559 -22.74 -17.35 14.54
N GLU A 560 -23.00 -18.57 15.00
CA GLU A 560 -24.07 -18.89 15.95
C GLU A 560 -23.89 -18.12 17.27
N SER A 561 -22.67 -18.08 17.81
CA SER A 561 -22.35 -17.35 19.03
C SER A 561 -22.53 -15.84 18.88
N LEU A 562 -22.08 -15.27 17.74
CA LEU A 562 -22.28 -13.85 17.44
C LEU A 562 -23.76 -13.49 17.24
N ALA A 563 -24.54 -14.39 16.64
CA ALA A 563 -26.00 -14.21 16.50
C ALA A 563 -26.69 -14.21 17.88
N LEU A 564 -26.32 -15.15 18.76
CA LEU A 564 -26.80 -15.18 20.14
C LEU A 564 -26.47 -13.89 20.88
N MET A 565 -25.21 -13.40 20.77
CA MET A 565 -24.80 -12.13 21.41
C MET A 565 -25.63 -10.93 20.93
N LYS A 566 -25.97 -10.86 19.65
CA LYS A 566 -26.83 -9.78 19.11
C LYS A 566 -28.25 -9.82 19.64
N ASN A 567 -28.77 -11.01 19.91
CA ASN A 567 -30.17 -11.22 20.33
C ASN A 567 -30.35 -11.21 21.85
N VAL A 568 -29.30 -11.17 22.66
CA VAL A 568 -29.38 -11.21 24.14
C VAL A 568 -30.33 -10.18 24.70
N PHE A 569 -30.31 -8.94 24.21
CA PHE A 569 -31.17 -7.87 24.70
C PHE A 569 -32.64 -8.09 24.31
N ASP A 570 -32.89 -8.51 23.09
CA ASP A 570 -34.25 -8.74 22.56
C ASP A 570 -34.90 -9.96 23.24
N ASP A 571 -34.13 -10.99 23.55
CA ASP A 571 -34.62 -12.19 24.23
C ASP A 571 -34.89 -11.94 25.71
N LEU A 572 -34.12 -11.10 26.39
CA LEU A 572 -34.41 -10.64 27.76
C LEU A 572 -35.70 -9.81 27.80
N ASN A 573 -35.91 -8.97 26.79
CA ASN A 573 -37.11 -8.13 26.70
C ASN A 573 -38.38 -8.95 26.43
N LYS A 574 -38.31 -10.03 25.62
CA LYS A 574 -39.42 -10.96 25.37
C LYS A 574 -39.81 -11.77 26.61
N ASN A 575 -38.87 -12.03 27.51
CA ASN A 575 -39.08 -12.81 28.73
C ASN A 575 -39.50 -11.95 29.94
N GLY A 576 -39.86 -10.67 29.75
CA GLY A 576 -40.43 -9.81 30.79
C GLY A 576 -39.41 -9.34 31.84
N GLY A 577 -38.13 -9.25 31.47
CA GLY A 577 -37.04 -8.89 32.38
C GLY A 577 -36.67 -7.39 32.41
N LEU A 578 -37.34 -6.52 31.66
CA LEU A 578 -37.17 -5.06 31.69
C LEU A 578 -38.52 -4.38 31.80
#